data_f4a8f81fa44230dc1ff4bf737f87f849
#
_entry.id   f4a8f81fa44230dc1ff4bf737f87f849
#
_cell.length_a   1.000
_cell.length_b   1.000
_cell.length_c   1.000
_cell.angle_alpha   90.00
_cell.angle_beta   90.00
_cell.angle_gamma   90.00
#
_symmetry.space_group_name_H-M   'P 1'
#
loop_
_entity.id
_entity.type
_entity.pdbx_description
1 polymer ?
#
loop_
_entity_poly.entity_id
_entity_poly.type
_entity_poly.pdbx_seq_one_letter_code
_entity_poly.pdbx_strand_id
1 'polypeptide(L)'
;EIRLSLVGSEMCIRDSVGAFFRTGDAFAVEHIALCGITAVPPNRDIHKTALGAELTVPWSYYETTEACIDRLHADGYEVLAVEQVEGAVMLDAFRAAPGVKYALVFGNEVMGVGQSAVDRCDGAIEIPQAGTKHSINVAVSGGVVLWSFFRRIGPGR
;
A
#
# COMPACT_ATOMS: atom_id res chain seq x y z
N GLU A 1 3.52 10.00 -16.23
CA GLU A 1 2.38 9.76 -15.36
C GLU A 1 2.64 8.55 -14.49
N ILE A 2 2.42 8.66 -13.18
CA ILE A 2 2.56 7.51 -12.29
C ILE A 2 1.22 6.96 -11.96
N ARG A 3 1.21 5.65 -11.99
CA ARG A 3 0.06 4.85 -11.63
C ARG A 3 0.40 4.10 -10.35
N LEU A 4 -0.33 4.43 -9.29
CA LEU A 4 -0.14 3.82 -7.97
C LEU A 4 -1.30 2.92 -7.63
N SER A 5 -0.99 1.73 -7.14
CA SER A 5 -1.95 0.82 -6.52
C SER A 5 -1.50 0.51 -5.09
N LEU A 6 -2.47 0.33 -4.21
CA LEU A 6 -2.22 -0.13 -2.84
C LEU A 6 -2.61 -1.58 -2.69
N VAL A 7 -1.87 -2.31 -1.89
CA VAL A 7 -2.20 -3.67 -1.50
C VAL A 7 -2.26 -3.73 0.02
N GLY A 8 -3.41 -4.06 0.56
CA GLY A 8 -3.60 -4.34 1.99
C GLY A 8 -3.50 -5.84 2.24
N SER A 9 -2.40 -6.27 2.85
CA SER A 9 -2.09 -7.67 3.09
C SER A 9 -2.37 -8.05 4.54
N GLU A 10 -3.35 -8.93 4.76
CA GLU A 10 -3.65 -9.45 6.10
C GLU A 10 -3.91 -8.36 7.14
N MET A 11 -4.56 -7.27 6.74
CA MET A 11 -4.87 -6.15 7.63
C MET A 11 -6.07 -6.49 8.51
N CYS A 12 -5.87 -6.51 9.82
CA CYS A 12 -6.93 -6.90 10.75
C CYS A 12 -7.74 -5.70 11.30
N ILE A 13 -7.25 -4.48 11.17
CA ILE A 13 -7.94 -3.28 11.66
C ILE A 13 -8.72 -2.64 10.51
N ARG A 14 -10.05 -2.71 10.60
CA ARG A 14 -10.96 -2.21 9.57
C ARG A 14 -10.88 -0.69 9.40
N ASP A 15 -10.64 0.03 10.48
CA ASP A 15 -10.43 1.49 10.43
C ASP A 15 -9.22 1.84 9.56
N SER A 16 -8.17 1.03 9.60
CA SER A 16 -7.00 1.20 8.74
C SER A 16 -7.34 1.02 7.27
N VAL A 17 -8.18 0.04 6.96
CA VAL A 17 -8.64 -0.21 5.58
C VAL A 17 -9.39 1.00 5.04
N GLY A 18 -10.32 1.52 5.82
CA GLY A 18 -11.06 2.74 5.43
C GLY A 18 -10.14 3.94 5.25
N ALA A 19 -9.15 4.10 6.13
CA ALA A 19 -8.15 5.16 6.01
C ALA A 19 -7.33 5.03 4.72
N PHE A 20 -7.01 3.82 4.28
CA PHE A 20 -6.35 3.59 2.99
C PHE A 20 -7.20 4.05 1.81
N PHE A 21 -8.51 3.79 1.83
CA PHE A 21 -9.41 4.30 0.80
C PHE A 21 -9.41 5.82 0.77
N ARG A 22 -9.55 6.45 1.92
CA ARG A 22 -9.59 7.91 2.01
C ARG A 22 -8.28 8.57 1.56
N THR A 23 -7.16 8.07 2.05
CA THR A 23 -5.84 8.57 1.68
C THR A 23 -5.49 8.23 0.22
N GLY A 24 -5.86 7.05 -0.23
CA GLY A 24 -5.70 6.63 -1.62
C GLY A 24 -6.45 7.54 -2.59
N ASP A 25 -7.67 7.91 -2.25
CA ASP A 25 -8.44 8.88 -3.04
C ASP A 25 -7.73 10.24 -3.10
N ALA A 26 -7.23 10.72 -1.97
CA ALA A 26 -6.55 12.01 -1.89
C ALA A 26 -5.30 12.09 -2.80
N PHE A 27 -4.61 10.98 -2.98
CA PHE A 27 -3.39 10.90 -3.80
C PHE A 27 -3.60 10.19 -5.14
N ALA A 28 -4.85 10.11 -5.60
CA ALA A 28 -5.22 9.55 -6.90
C ALA A 28 -4.72 8.12 -7.15
N VAL A 29 -4.77 7.28 -6.12
CA VAL A 29 -4.49 5.86 -6.25
C VAL A 29 -5.51 5.23 -7.21
N GLU A 30 -5.04 4.44 -8.18
CA GLU A 30 -5.90 3.84 -9.19
C GLU A 30 -6.75 2.70 -8.67
N HIS A 31 -6.21 1.93 -7.73
CA HIS A 31 -6.82 0.69 -7.30
C HIS A 31 -6.29 0.28 -5.92
N ILE A 32 -7.14 -0.37 -5.14
CA ILE A 32 -6.77 -0.96 -3.86
C ILE A 32 -7.10 -2.45 -3.90
N ALA A 33 -6.10 -3.29 -3.70
CA ALA A 33 -6.26 -4.73 -3.56
C ALA A 33 -6.27 -5.08 -2.07
N LEU A 34 -7.25 -5.86 -1.66
CA LEU A 34 -7.44 -6.31 -0.28
C LEU A 34 -7.24 -7.82 -0.22
N CYS A 35 -6.35 -8.30 0.64
CA CYS A 35 -5.89 -9.68 0.61
C CYS A 35 -6.05 -10.40 1.95
N GLY A 36 -6.38 -11.68 1.90
CA GLY A 36 -6.44 -12.55 3.06
C GLY A 36 -7.56 -12.18 4.03
N ILE A 37 -7.22 -11.98 5.29
CA ILE A 37 -8.19 -11.63 6.34
C ILE A 37 -8.66 -10.18 6.26
N THR A 38 -8.10 -9.37 5.39
CA THR A 38 -8.49 -7.97 5.23
C THR A 38 -9.97 -7.85 4.91
N ALA A 39 -10.70 -7.06 5.69
CA ALA A 39 -12.11 -6.81 5.45
C ALA A 39 -12.32 -6.04 4.15
N VAL A 40 -13.49 -6.24 3.54
CA VAL A 40 -13.83 -5.62 2.27
C VAL A 40 -15.12 -4.82 2.38
N PRO A 41 -15.32 -3.78 1.55
CA PRO A 41 -16.61 -3.11 1.46
C PRO A 41 -17.72 -4.07 0.94
N PRO A 42 -18.99 -3.86 1.31
CA PRO A 42 -19.45 -2.89 2.29
C PRO A 42 -19.15 -3.35 3.71
N ASN A 43 -18.63 -2.47 4.52
CA ASN A 43 -18.31 -2.74 5.92
C ASN A 43 -18.46 -1.42 6.71
N ARG A 44 -19.14 -1.49 7.85
CA ARG A 44 -19.46 -0.33 8.67
C ARG A 44 -18.20 0.40 9.16
N ASP A 45 -17.20 -0.33 9.62
CA ASP A 45 -15.97 0.25 10.17
C ASP A 45 -15.09 0.84 9.06
N ILE A 46 -15.07 0.21 7.89
CA ILE A 46 -14.42 0.77 6.71
C ILE A 46 -15.11 2.07 6.31
N HIS A 47 -16.42 2.06 6.20
CA HIS A 47 -17.20 3.23 5.80
C HIS A 47 -16.97 4.43 6.73
N LYS A 48 -16.88 4.17 8.03
CA LYS A 48 -16.68 5.21 9.05
C LYS A 48 -15.39 6.02 8.81
N THR A 49 -14.32 5.40 8.37
CA THR A 49 -13.04 6.07 8.14
C THR A 49 -12.77 6.40 6.67
N ALA A 50 -13.39 5.68 5.75
CA ALA A 50 -13.26 5.95 4.32
C ALA A 50 -14.02 7.18 3.85
N LEU A 51 -15.10 7.55 4.54
CA LEU A 51 -15.94 8.71 4.23
C LEU A 51 -16.45 8.75 2.78
N GLY A 52 -16.80 7.58 2.24
CA GLY A 52 -17.29 7.46 0.86
C GLY A 52 -16.23 7.14 -0.18
N ALA A 53 -14.95 7.22 0.15
CA ALA A 53 -13.88 6.89 -0.80
C ALA A 53 -13.92 5.43 -1.28
N GLU A 54 -14.50 4.53 -0.49
CA GLU A 54 -14.71 3.14 -0.90
C GLU A 54 -15.69 2.99 -2.08
N LEU A 55 -16.43 4.04 -2.41
CA LEU A 55 -17.34 4.08 -3.56
C LEU A 55 -16.68 4.70 -4.79
N THR A 56 -15.55 5.36 -4.64
CA THR A 56 -14.86 6.08 -5.73
C THR A 56 -13.56 5.43 -6.15
N VAL A 57 -12.81 4.84 -5.21
CA VAL A 57 -11.57 4.13 -5.54
C VAL A 57 -11.90 2.68 -5.87
N PRO A 58 -11.60 2.21 -7.09
CA PRO A 58 -11.80 0.81 -7.44
C PRO A 58 -11.02 -0.13 -6.51
N TRP A 59 -11.60 -1.27 -6.18
CA TRP A 59 -10.94 -2.25 -5.35
C TRP A 59 -11.24 -3.68 -5.80
N SER A 60 -10.40 -4.61 -5.37
CA SER A 60 -10.62 -6.04 -5.57
C SER A 60 -10.12 -6.82 -4.35
N TYR A 61 -10.60 -8.06 -4.24
CA TYR A 61 -10.19 -8.98 -3.18
C TYR A 61 -9.40 -10.15 -3.76
N TYR A 62 -8.37 -10.59 -3.04
CA TYR A 62 -7.59 -11.80 -3.33
C TYR A 62 -7.48 -12.64 -2.08
N GLU A 63 -7.62 -13.95 -2.22
CA GLU A 63 -7.52 -14.86 -1.08
C GLU A 63 -6.13 -14.84 -0.44
N THR A 64 -5.08 -14.60 -1.25
CA THR A 64 -3.70 -14.50 -0.77
C THR A 64 -3.02 -13.27 -1.37
N THR A 65 -2.08 -12.74 -0.62
CA THR A 65 -1.25 -11.62 -1.10
C THR A 65 -0.37 -12.07 -2.27
N GLU A 66 0.12 -13.31 -2.22
CA GLU A 66 0.96 -13.87 -3.28
C GLU A 66 0.21 -13.90 -4.62
N ALA A 67 -1.05 -14.33 -4.63
CA ALA A 67 -1.87 -14.34 -5.84
C ALA A 67 -2.09 -12.91 -6.37
N CYS A 68 -2.28 -11.95 -5.48
CA CYS A 68 -2.40 -10.55 -5.85
C CYS A 68 -1.11 -10.03 -6.51
N ILE A 69 0.04 -10.32 -5.93
CA ILE A 69 1.34 -9.90 -6.47
C ILE A 69 1.56 -10.50 -7.86
N ASP A 70 1.25 -11.78 -8.03
CA ASP A 70 1.37 -12.45 -9.34
C ASP A 70 0.49 -11.76 -10.40
N ARG A 71 -0.73 -11.37 -10.03
CA ARG A 71 -1.62 -10.63 -10.92
C ARG A 71 -1.08 -9.25 -11.25
N LEU A 72 -0.54 -8.54 -10.27
CA LEU A 72 0.06 -7.22 -10.48
C LEU A 72 1.26 -7.31 -11.42
N HIS A 73 2.10 -8.31 -11.27
CA HIS A 73 3.22 -8.56 -12.19
C HIS A 73 2.71 -8.81 -13.61
N ALA A 74 1.67 -9.62 -13.76
CA ALA A 74 1.08 -9.90 -15.07
C ALA A 74 0.53 -8.61 -15.72
N ASP A 75 0.05 -7.67 -14.92
CA ASP A 75 -0.46 -6.39 -15.38
C ASP A 75 0.65 -5.32 -15.53
N GLY A 76 1.91 -5.68 -15.34
CA GLY A 76 3.06 -4.81 -15.57
C GLY A 76 3.44 -3.89 -14.42
N TYR A 77 2.98 -4.16 -13.21
CA TYR A 77 3.37 -3.38 -12.02
C TYR A 77 4.72 -3.80 -11.48
N GLU A 78 5.48 -2.83 -11.01
CA GLU A 78 6.58 -3.07 -10.08
C GLU A 78 6.00 -3.07 -8.67
N VAL A 79 6.20 -4.15 -7.93
CA VAL A 79 5.57 -4.36 -6.62
C VAL A 79 6.62 -4.20 -5.53
N LEU A 80 6.36 -3.28 -4.61
CA LEU A 80 7.29 -2.94 -3.53
C LEU A 80 6.61 -3.15 -2.18
N ALA A 81 7.25 -3.91 -1.30
CA ALA A 81 6.79 -4.05 0.07
C ALA A 81 7.22 -2.83 0.89
N VAL A 82 6.32 -2.30 1.70
CA VAL A 82 6.66 -1.26 2.67
C VAL A 82 6.94 -1.97 3.99
N GLU A 83 8.22 -2.25 4.23
CA GLU A 83 8.64 -3.08 5.36
C GLU A 83 10.11 -2.86 5.70
N GLN A 84 10.45 -3.10 6.97
CA GLN A 84 11.83 -3.08 7.46
C GLN A 84 12.46 -4.44 7.23
N VAL A 85 13.06 -4.62 6.07
CA VAL A 85 13.72 -5.87 5.69
C VAL A 85 15.11 -5.59 5.15
N GLU A 86 15.98 -6.60 5.20
CA GLU A 86 17.31 -6.50 4.62
C GLU A 86 17.23 -6.18 3.12
N GLY A 87 18.05 -5.24 2.69
CA GLY A 87 18.05 -4.79 1.29
C GLY A 87 16.98 -3.77 0.95
N ALA A 88 16.14 -3.35 1.90
CA ALA A 88 15.17 -2.29 1.65
C ALA A 88 15.86 -0.97 1.30
N VAL A 89 15.27 -0.24 0.37
CA VAL A 89 15.70 1.11 0.04
C VAL A 89 14.97 2.10 0.95
N MET A 90 15.70 3.01 1.56
CA MET A 90 15.08 4.06 2.38
C MET A 90 14.22 4.97 1.51
N LEU A 91 13.05 5.34 2.02
CA LEU A 91 12.07 6.11 1.25
C LEU A 91 12.63 7.43 0.72
N ASP A 92 13.46 8.10 1.49
CA ASP A 92 14.10 9.37 1.09
C ASP A 92 15.15 9.17 -0.02
N ALA A 93 15.70 7.98 -0.15
CA ALA A 93 16.66 7.62 -1.20
C ALA A 93 16.01 6.98 -2.43
N PHE A 94 14.76 6.54 -2.32
CA PHE A 94 14.06 5.89 -3.43
C PHE A 94 13.74 6.88 -4.54
N ARG A 95 13.99 6.50 -5.77
CA ARG A 95 13.71 7.30 -6.96
C ARG A 95 12.73 6.56 -7.86
N ALA A 96 11.46 6.99 -7.81
CA ALA A 96 10.45 6.43 -8.69
C ALA A 96 10.72 6.84 -10.14
N ALA A 97 10.59 5.87 -11.05
CA ALA A 97 10.82 6.11 -12.48
C ALA A 97 9.54 6.59 -13.16
N PRO A 98 9.61 7.61 -14.03
CA PRO A 98 8.46 8.05 -14.81
C PRO A 98 7.92 6.92 -15.71
N GLY A 99 6.61 6.83 -15.82
CA GLY A 99 5.94 5.84 -16.67
C GLY A 99 5.84 4.44 -16.08
N VAL A 100 6.40 4.19 -14.89
CA VAL A 100 6.30 2.91 -14.21
C VAL A 100 5.03 2.86 -13.36
N LYS A 101 4.35 1.71 -13.39
CA LYS A 101 3.22 1.42 -12.52
C LYS A 101 3.74 0.76 -11.24
N TYR A 102 3.51 1.39 -10.11
CA TYR A 102 3.94 0.86 -8.80
C TYR A 102 2.76 0.35 -8.00
N ALA A 103 2.93 -0.79 -7.36
CA ALA A 103 2.03 -1.30 -6.34
C ALA A 103 2.78 -1.37 -5.01
N LEU A 104 2.18 -0.83 -3.97
CA LEU A 104 2.78 -0.72 -2.64
C LEU A 104 2.04 -1.65 -1.68
N VAL A 105 2.75 -2.61 -1.11
CA VAL A 105 2.19 -3.63 -0.22
C VAL A 105 2.40 -3.22 1.22
N PHE A 106 1.29 -3.05 1.94
CA PHE A 106 1.26 -2.78 3.38
C PHE A 106 0.73 -4.00 4.10
N GLY A 107 1.30 -4.32 5.24
CA GLY A 107 1.02 -5.55 5.94
C GLY A 107 0.14 -5.43 7.16
N ASN A 108 0.07 -6.53 7.88
CA ASN A 108 -0.62 -6.64 9.16
C ASN A 108 -0.03 -5.64 10.17
N GLU A 109 -0.87 -5.07 11.02
CA GLU A 109 -0.49 -4.02 11.98
C GLU A 109 0.50 -4.50 13.03
N VAL A 110 0.55 -5.81 13.27
CA VAL A 110 1.46 -6.44 14.25
C VAL A 110 2.58 -7.21 13.55
N MET A 111 2.22 -8.04 12.57
CA MET A 111 3.15 -8.99 11.93
C MET A 111 3.85 -8.41 10.70
N GLY A 112 3.39 -7.28 10.19
CA GLY A 112 3.93 -6.71 8.96
C GLY A 112 3.55 -7.50 7.71
N VAL A 113 4.34 -7.34 6.66
CA VAL A 113 4.17 -8.11 5.41
C VAL A 113 4.81 -9.48 5.58
N GLY A 114 4.06 -10.54 5.29
CA GLY A 114 4.56 -11.90 5.39
C GLY A 114 5.79 -12.13 4.49
N GLN A 115 6.72 -12.97 4.95
CA GLN A 115 7.98 -13.20 4.22
C GLN A 115 7.75 -13.74 2.81
N SER A 116 6.79 -14.63 2.64
CA SER A 116 6.46 -15.18 1.32
C SER A 116 6.00 -14.08 0.35
N ALA A 117 5.24 -13.10 0.82
CA ALA A 117 4.83 -11.95 0.02
C ALA A 117 6.03 -11.03 -0.29
N VAL A 118 6.87 -10.75 0.70
CA VAL A 118 8.09 -9.96 0.50
C VAL A 118 8.99 -10.60 -0.56
N ASP A 119 9.15 -11.91 -0.51
CA ASP A 119 10.00 -12.65 -1.45
C ASP A 119 9.50 -12.53 -2.90
N ARG A 120 8.20 -12.33 -3.11
CA ARG A 120 7.61 -12.15 -4.43
C ARG A 120 7.66 -10.70 -4.92
N CYS A 121 7.90 -9.74 -4.03
CA CYS A 121 8.03 -8.34 -4.42
C CYS A 121 9.32 -8.09 -5.20
N ASP A 122 9.32 -7.04 -6.01
CA ASP A 122 10.52 -6.59 -6.75
C ASP A 122 11.53 -5.90 -5.84
N GLY A 123 11.08 -5.41 -4.70
CA GLY A 123 11.92 -4.76 -3.71
C GLY A 123 11.11 -4.34 -2.50
N ALA A 124 11.75 -3.63 -1.59
CA ALA A 124 11.12 -3.10 -0.40
C ALA A 124 11.56 -1.66 -0.16
N ILE A 125 10.67 -0.89 0.46
CA ILE A 125 10.90 0.48 0.88
C ILE A 125 10.75 0.55 2.39
N GLU A 126 11.68 1.22 3.04
CA GLU A 126 11.65 1.45 4.47
C GLU A 126 11.52 2.94 4.76
N ILE A 127 10.62 3.31 5.66
CA ILE A 127 10.51 4.69 6.14
C ILE A 127 11.60 4.91 7.19
N PRO A 128 12.53 5.88 6.98
CA PRO A 128 13.54 6.18 7.99
C PRO A 128 12.90 6.60 9.31
N GLN A 129 13.31 6.00 10.40
CA GLN A 129 12.79 6.27 11.73
C GLN A 129 13.94 6.45 12.72
N ALA A 130 13.81 7.42 13.61
CA ALA A 130 14.82 7.74 14.62
C ALA A 130 14.40 7.35 16.03
N GLY A 131 13.18 6.85 16.21
CA GLY A 131 12.66 6.45 17.52
C GLY A 131 13.09 5.06 17.94
N THR A 132 12.64 4.64 19.13
CA THR A 132 12.99 3.34 19.72
C THR A 132 12.03 2.22 19.34
N LYS A 133 10.80 2.53 18.95
CA LYS A 133 9.77 1.53 18.66
C LYS A 133 9.91 0.90 17.27
N HIS A 134 10.53 1.57 16.34
CA HIS A 134 10.75 1.11 14.96
C HIS A 134 9.49 0.69 14.20
N SER A 135 8.33 1.22 14.58
CA SER A 135 7.08 0.96 13.90
C SER A 135 6.18 2.20 13.88
N ILE A 136 5.47 2.38 12.77
CA ILE A 136 4.50 3.44 12.58
C ILE A 136 3.17 2.78 12.30
N ASN A 137 2.08 3.38 12.76
CA ASN A 137 0.72 2.94 12.40
C ASN A 137 0.63 2.77 10.88
N VAL A 138 0.07 1.65 10.43
CA VAL A 138 0.07 1.29 9.00
C VAL A 138 -0.65 2.31 8.12
N ALA A 139 -1.76 2.89 8.59
CA ALA A 139 -2.46 3.92 7.82
C ALA A 139 -1.63 5.20 7.70
N VAL A 140 -0.91 5.57 8.75
CA VAL A 140 0.03 6.70 8.72
C VAL A 140 1.18 6.40 7.77
N SER A 141 1.74 5.20 7.81
CA SER A 141 2.77 4.76 6.86
C SER A 141 2.28 4.89 5.42
N GLY A 142 1.04 4.48 5.16
CA GLY A 142 0.41 4.64 3.85
C GLY A 142 0.42 6.09 3.38
N GLY A 143 0.02 7.02 4.23
CA GLY A 143 0.03 8.45 3.91
C GLY A 143 1.42 8.99 3.63
N VAL A 144 2.40 8.61 4.45
CA VAL A 144 3.80 9.05 4.26
C VAL A 144 4.35 8.56 2.92
N VAL A 145 4.17 7.28 2.60
CA VAL A 145 4.69 6.69 1.36
C VAL A 145 3.96 7.26 0.14
N LEU A 146 2.63 7.32 0.18
CA LEU A 146 1.85 7.88 -0.92
C LEU A 146 2.21 9.33 -1.21
N TRP A 147 2.36 10.15 -0.17
CA TRP A 147 2.81 11.54 -0.34
C TRP A 147 4.18 11.60 -1.01
N SER A 148 5.11 10.74 -0.61
CA SER A 148 6.45 10.70 -1.19
C SER A 148 6.42 10.38 -2.69
N PHE A 149 5.60 9.41 -3.10
CA PHE A 149 5.43 9.09 -4.52
C PHE A 149 4.71 10.21 -5.26
N PHE A 150 3.59 10.67 -4.75
CA PHE A 150 2.76 11.70 -5.38
C PHE A 150 3.53 13.00 -5.63
N ARG A 151 4.29 13.50 -4.66
CA ARG A 151 5.01 14.76 -4.80
C ARG A 151 6.14 14.71 -5.84
N ARG A 152 6.68 13.52 -6.08
CA ARG A 152 7.81 13.34 -7.02
C ARG A 152 7.35 13.15 -8.45
N ILE A 153 6.19 12.61 -8.62
CA ILE A 153 5.70 12.09 -9.88
C ILE A 153 4.20 12.32 -10.09
N GLY A 154 3.58 12.99 -9.17
CA GLY A 154 2.18 13.38 -9.29
C GLY A 154 1.90 14.21 -10.54
N PRO A 155 0.63 14.40 -10.88
CA PRO A 155 0.27 15.24 -12.01
C PRO A 155 0.96 16.59 -11.87
N GLY A 156 1.70 16.97 -12.86
CA GLY A 156 2.33 18.28 -12.90
C GLY A 156 1.28 19.34 -12.60
N ARG A 157 1.55 20.13 -11.58
CA ARG A 157 0.71 21.28 -11.28
C ARG A 157 1.19 22.46 -12.09
#